data_cbe6a1304a90faaf93762a266dec2bed
#
_entry.id   cbe6a1304a90faaf93762a266dec2bed
#
_cell.length_a   1.000
_cell.length_b   1.000
_cell.length_c   1.000
_cell.angle_alpha   90.00
_cell.angle_beta   90.00
_cell.angle_gamma   90.00
#
_symmetry.space_group_name_H-M   'P 1'
#
loop_
_entity.id
_entity.type
_entity.pdbx_description
1 polymer ?
#
loop_
_entity_poly.entity_id
_entity_poly.type
_entity_poly.pdbx_seq_one_letter_code
_entity_poly.pdbx_strand_id
1 'polypeptide(L)'
;MTKTFKLYLVLTILSCLSGKVFGASEPPVQTLTPEELENYQFASPPDDDKEVIKALNVGQMEIMNAQRRSVRELFIRKLGILSLKGDKRDLPMLQQLVDRRLIHAREVKEWQAIGVYFGDILVREFGLHWVIYEDKLGSSKALRWRSTENYVFPVTLFSKRNHFKEKIIMEDIYRKLEGEVERFKRAAMLSPVRNK
;
A
#
# COMPACT_ATOMS: atom_id res chain seq x y z
N MET A 1 25.52 59.82 -7.93
CA MET A 1 24.52 59.59 -8.99
C MET A 1 23.48 58.64 -8.42
N THR A 2 22.41 59.26 -7.91
CA THR A 2 21.30 58.64 -7.23
C THR A 2 20.24 58.27 -8.26
N LYS A 3 19.89 56.99 -8.42
CA LYS A 3 18.74 56.53 -9.21
C LYS A 3 17.59 56.21 -8.27
N THR A 4 16.61 57.09 -8.23
CA THR A 4 15.34 56.95 -7.58
C THR A 4 14.47 55.90 -8.27
N PHE A 5 14.03 54.89 -7.52
CA PHE A 5 13.08 53.89 -7.97
C PHE A 5 11.65 54.39 -7.71
N LYS A 6 10.89 54.65 -8.78
CA LYS A 6 9.50 55.04 -8.71
C LYS A 6 8.62 53.83 -8.41
N LEU A 7 7.97 53.84 -7.26
CA LEU A 7 6.94 52.89 -6.84
C LEU A 7 5.62 53.26 -7.52
N TYR A 8 5.13 52.45 -8.46
CA TYR A 8 3.79 52.56 -9.01
C TYR A 8 2.80 51.86 -8.15
N LEU A 9 1.98 52.64 -7.45
CA LEU A 9 0.80 52.21 -6.70
C LEU A 9 -0.33 51.96 -7.73
N VAL A 10 -0.63 50.69 -8.03
CA VAL A 10 -1.80 50.33 -8.83
C VAL A 10 -2.98 50.13 -7.88
N LEU A 11 -3.87 51.08 -7.88
CA LEU A 11 -5.14 51.06 -7.14
C LEU A 11 -6.14 50.25 -8.00
N THR A 12 -6.35 48.97 -7.69
CA THR A 12 -7.42 48.15 -8.30
C THR A 12 -8.70 48.31 -7.50
N ILE A 13 -9.69 48.92 -8.14
CA ILE A 13 -11.05 49.10 -7.64
C ILE A 13 -11.70 47.72 -7.52
N LEU A 14 -12.02 47.31 -6.28
CA LEU A 14 -12.76 46.10 -5.95
C LEU A 14 -14.26 46.38 -6.16
N SER A 15 -14.81 46.00 -7.33
CA SER A 15 -16.23 46.01 -7.57
C SER A 15 -16.88 44.82 -6.83
N CYS A 16 -17.71 45.15 -5.84
CA CYS A 16 -18.58 44.20 -5.14
C CYS A 16 -19.59 43.57 -6.12
N LEU A 17 -19.34 42.37 -6.57
CA LEU A 17 -20.38 41.48 -7.10
C LEU A 17 -20.97 40.69 -5.91
N SER A 18 -22.19 41.11 -5.51
CA SER A 18 -23.02 40.37 -4.55
C SER A 18 -23.44 39.02 -5.16
N GLY A 19 -22.60 38.02 -5.09
CA GLY A 19 -22.95 36.63 -5.34
C GLY A 19 -23.74 36.12 -4.15
N LYS A 20 -25.01 35.79 -4.35
CA LYS A 20 -25.80 35.02 -3.37
C LYS A 20 -25.10 33.67 -3.15
N VAL A 21 -24.46 33.54 -1.98
CA VAL A 21 -24.03 32.25 -1.48
C VAL A 21 -25.28 31.44 -1.19
N PHE A 22 -25.57 30.43 -2.03
CA PHE A 22 -26.51 29.39 -1.67
C PHE A 22 -25.90 28.65 -0.47
N GLY A 23 -26.33 29.00 0.72
CA GLY A 23 -26.05 28.25 1.91
C GLY A 23 -26.71 26.89 1.78
N ALA A 24 -25.91 25.86 1.61
CA ALA A 24 -26.34 24.51 1.91
C ALA A 24 -26.66 24.51 3.41
N SER A 25 -27.95 24.50 3.73
CA SER A 25 -28.42 24.31 5.10
C SER A 25 -27.97 22.95 5.54
N GLU A 26 -27.05 22.89 6.49
CA GLU A 26 -26.74 21.65 7.21
C GLU A 26 -28.06 21.09 7.74
N PRO A 27 -28.30 19.77 7.60
CA PRO A 27 -29.50 19.16 8.16
C PRO A 27 -29.56 19.49 9.67
N PRO A 28 -30.74 19.82 10.20
CA PRO A 28 -30.86 20.18 11.60
C PRO A 28 -30.33 19.03 12.46
N VAL A 29 -29.38 19.36 13.34
CA VAL A 29 -28.89 18.40 14.35
C VAL A 29 -30.08 18.05 15.23
N GLN A 30 -30.59 16.83 15.08
CA GLN A 30 -31.67 16.32 15.94
C GLN A 30 -31.05 16.03 17.30
N THR A 31 -31.32 16.89 18.27
CA THR A 31 -31.02 16.64 19.69
C THR A 31 -32.06 15.67 20.23
N LEU A 32 -31.63 14.46 20.56
CA LEU A 32 -32.49 13.47 21.21
C LEU A 32 -32.85 13.93 22.62
N THR A 33 -34.10 13.70 23.01
CA THR A 33 -34.55 13.91 24.39
C THR A 33 -33.93 12.87 25.35
N PRO A 34 -33.86 13.11 26.66
CA PRO A 34 -33.33 12.14 27.61
C PRO A 34 -34.05 10.78 27.55
N GLU A 35 -35.35 10.75 27.27
CA GLU A 35 -36.16 9.52 27.14
C GLU A 35 -35.85 8.77 25.85
N GLU A 36 -35.57 9.48 24.74
CA GLU A 36 -35.10 8.90 23.50
C GLU A 36 -33.68 8.38 23.61
N LEU A 37 -32.82 9.00 24.44
CA LEU A 37 -31.48 8.54 24.73
C LEU A 37 -31.47 7.23 25.54
N GLU A 38 -32.39 7.04 26.49
CA GLU A 38 -32.54 5.77 27.24
C GLU A 38 -32.98 4.61 26.36
N ASN A 39 -33.77 4.88 25.32
CA ASN A 39 -34.26 3.90 24.36
C ASN A 39 -33.43 3.85 23.07
N TYR A 40 -32.38 4.67 22.94
CA TYR A 40 -31.52 4.70 21.78
C TYR A 40 -30.68 3.44 21.74
N GLN A 41 -31.17 2.43 21.04
CA GLN A 41 -30.32 1.32 20.61
C GLN A 41 -29.40 1.89 19.53
N PHE A 42 -28.14 2.04 19.84
CA PHE A 42 -27.12 2.24 18.82
C PHE A 42 -27.30 1.10 17.83
N ALA A 43 -27.91 1.41 16.69
CA ALA A 43 -27.84 0.52 15.56
C ALA A 43 -26.34 0.34 15.30
N SER A 44 -25.82 -0.83 15.65
CA SER A 44 -24.47 -1.19 15.23
C SER A 44 -24.42 -0.92 13.73
N PRO A 45 -23.43 -0.16 13.23
CA PRO A 45 -23.28 0.01 11.80
C PRO A 45 -23.43 -1.40 11.20
N PRO A 46 -24.13 -1.56 10.07
CA PRO A 46 -24.20 -2.85 9.42
C PRO A 46 -22.80 -3.40 9.35
N ASP A 47 -22.67 -4.72 9.58
CA ASP A 47 -21.39 -5.44 9.68
C ASP A 47 -20.67 -5.41 8.29
N ASP A 48 -20.39 -4.17 7.85
CA ASP A 48 -19.63 -3.83 6.64
C ASP A 48 -18.12 -4.04 6.83
N ASP A 49 -17.73 -4.60 7.97
CA ASP A 49 -16.33 -4.90 8.32
C ASP A 49 -15.79 -6.14 7.56
N LYS A 50 -16.55 -6.70 6.63
CA LYS A 50 -16.09 -7.83 5.84
C LYS A 50 -15.08 -7.41 4.80
N GLU A 51 -13.90 -7.96 4.94
CA GLU A 51 -12.85 -7.89 3.94
C GLU A 51 -13.36 -8.40 2.57
N VAL A 52 -13.09 -7.63 1.54
CA VAL A 52 -13.46 -7.99 0.17
C VAL A 52 -12.20 -8.35 -0.60
N ILE A 53 -12.16 -9.59 -1.10
CA ILE A 53 -11.02 -10.11 -1.86
C ILE A 53 -11.39 -10.19 -3.33
N LYS A 54 -10.61 -9.50 -4.17
CA LYS A 54 -10.83 -9.44 -5.62
C LYS A 54 -9.60 -9.91 -6.38
N ALA A 55 -9.79 -10.42 -7.58
CA ALA A 55 -8.69 -10.61 -8.52
C ALA A 55 -8.16 -9.24 -8.98
N LEU A 56 -6.87 -9.19 -9.35
CA LEU A 56 -6.31 -7.99 -9.97
C LEU A 56 -7.00 -7.73 -11.31
N ASN A 57 -7.42 -6.49 -11.53
CA ASN A 57 -7.86 -6.05 -12.84
C ASN A 57 -6.67 -5.72 -13.78
N VAL A 58 -6.96 -5.50 -15.06
CA VAL A 58 -5.93 -5.22 -16.09
C VAL A 58 -5.08 -4.01 -15.74
N GLY A 59 -5.69 -2.92 -15.26
CA GLY A 59 -4.96 -1.72 -14.86
C GLY A 59 -4.00 -1.95 -13.68
N GLN A 60 -4.45 -2.72 -12.68
CA GLN A 60 -3.62 -3.09 -11.52
C GLN A 60 -2.46 -4.01 -11.93
N MET A 61 -2.69 -4.95 -12.85
CA MET A 61 -1.64 -5.78 -13.41
C MET A 61 -0.60 -4.96 -14.17
N GLU A 62 -1.04 -3.98 -14.99
CA GLU A 62 -0.10 -3.13 -15.73
C GLU A 62 0.74 -2.23 -14.79
N ILE A 63 0.16 -1.70 -13.73
CA ILE A 63 0.91 -0.98 -12.69
C ILE A 63 2.00 -1.89 -12.08
N MET A 64 1.67 -3.14 -11.75
CA MET A 64 2.66 -4.08 -11.21
C MET A 64 3.73 -4.43 -12.24
N ASN A 65 3.37 -4.57 -13.52
CA ASN A 65 4.33 -4.80 -14.59
C ASN A 65 5.29 -3.62 -14.76
N ALA A 66 4.79 -2.39 -14.66
CA ALA A 66 5.64 -1.20 -14.64
C ALA A 66 6.61 -1.21 -13.45
N GLN A 67 6.15 -1.60 -12.26
CA GLN A 67 7.01 -1.76 -11.08
C GLN A 67 8.08 -2.85 -11.28
N ARG A 68 7.74 -3.98 -11.91
CA ARG A 68 8.71 -5.03 -12.26
C ARG A 68 9.77 -4.53 -13.25
N ARG A 69 9.37 -3.74 -14.25
CA ARG A 69 10.30 -3.10 -15.19
C ARG A 69 11.24 -2.13 -14.45
N SER A 70 10.68 -1.28 -13.58
CA SER A 70 11.46 -0.33 -12.77
C SER A 70 12.53 -1.03 -11.92
N VAL A 71 12.21 -2.18 -11.32
CA VAL A 71 13.20 -2.97 -10.56
C VAL A 71 14.33 -3.46 -11.46
N ARG A 72 14.04 -4.02 -12.64
CA ARG A 72 15.08 -4.46 -13.58
C ARG A 72 16.00 -3.31 -13.99
N GLU A 73 15.44 -2.17 -14.31
CA GLU A 73 16.19 -0.95 -14.65
C GLU A 73 17.06 -0.48 -13.47
N LEU A 74 16.54 -0.56 -12.24
CA LEU A 74 17.28 -0.23 -11.04
C LEU A 74 18.52 -1.13 -10.88
N PHE A 75 18.37 -2.45 -11.07
CA PHE A 75 19.47 -3.40 -11.01
C PHE A 75 20.52 -3.14 -12.09
N ILE A 76 20.09 -2.88 -13.32
CA ILE A 76 20.99 -2.56 -14.44
C ILE A 76 21.78 -1.27 -14.12
N ARG A 77 21.08 -0.21 -13.77
CA ARG A 77 21.71 1.11 -13.56
C ARG A 77 22.59 1.18 -12.31
N LYS A 78 22.19 0.52 -11.24
CA LYS A 78 22.87 0.66 -9.93
C LYS A 78 23.88 -0.44 -9.65
N LEU A 79 23.70 -1.63 -10.20
CA LEU A 79 24.53 -2.80 -9.92
C LEU A 79 25.16 -3.42 -11.17
N GLY A 80 24.78 -3.00 -12.39
CA GLY A 80 25.24 -3.62 -13.62
C GLY A 80 24.69 -5.02 -13.86
N ILE A 81 23.63 -5.42 -13.14
CA ILE A 81 23.05 -6.76 -13.23
C ILE A 81 21.99 -6.78 -14.33
N LEU A 82 22.24 -7.51 -15.40
CA LEU A 82 21.37 -7.57 -16.58
C LEU A 82 20.26 -8.63 -16.45
N SER A 83 20.45 -9.67 -15.64
CA SER A 83 19.51 -10.79 -15.54
C SER A 83 19.21 -11.12 -14.08
N LEU A 84 17.94 -11.12 -13.75
CA LEU A 84 17.40 -11.57 -12.47
C LEU A 84 16.73 -12.95 -12.67
N LYS A 85 16.79 -13.80 -11.67
CA LYS A 85 16.23 -15.16 -11.71
C LYS A 85 14.74 -15.19 -11.34
N GLY A 86 14.28 -14.19 -10.57
CA GLY A 86 12.91 -14.11 -10.07
C GLY A 86 12.63 -15.13 -8.96
N ASP A 87 13.63 -15.58 -8.24
CA ASP A 87 13.53 -16.52 -7.13
C ASP A 87 14.46 -16.10 -5.97
N LYS A 88 14.51 -16.93 -4.92
CA LYS A 88 15.30 -16.61 -3.70
C LYS A 88 16.78 -16.34 -3.96
N ARG A 89 17.36 -16.79 -5.08
CA ARG A 89 18.75 -16.49 -5.45
C ARG A 89 19.01 -15.02 -5.71
N ASP A 90 17.96 -14.22 -5.89
CA ASP A 90 18.08 -12.77 -6.08
C ASP A 90 18.08 -11.98 -4.75
N LEU A 91 17.83 -12.63 -3.60
CA LEU A 91 17.84 -11.96 -2.29
C LEU A 91 19.17 -11.27 -1.96
N PRO A 92 20.35 -11.86 -2.21
CA PRO A 92 21.62 -11.19 -1.99
C PRO A 92 21.79 -9.93 -2.86
N MET A 93 21.23 -9.91 -4.06
CA MET A 93 21.28 -8.74 -4.95
C MET A 93 20.34 -7.64 -4.45
N LEU A 94 19.14 -7.99 -3.98
CA LEU A 94 18.24 -7.05 -3.30
C LEU A 94 18.92 -6.46 -2.04
N GLN A 95 19.65 -7.29 -1.28
CA GLN A 95 20.40 -6.82 -0.12
C GLN A 95 21.48 -5.79 -0.49
N GLN A 96 22.17 -5.96 -1.63
CA GLN A 96 23.16 -4.98 -2.08
C GLN A 96 22.56 -3.59 -2.35
N LEU A 97 21.30 -3.51 -2.85
CA LEU A 97 20.63 -2.21 -3.02
C LEU A 97 20.44 -1.50 -1.68
N VAL A 98 20.12 -2.26 -0.63
CA VAL A 98 19.94 -1.75 0.73
C VAL A 98 21.27 -1.34 1.36
N ASP A 99 22.24 -2.25 1.36
CA ASP A 99 23.53 -2.07 2.06
C ASP A 99 24.34 -0.91 1.48
N ARG A 100 24.30 -0.76 0.16
CA ARG A 100 24.98 0.34 -0.55
C ARG A 100 24.13 1.62 -0.58
N ARG A 101 22.94 1.63 0.04
CA ARG A 101 22.02 2.77 0.08
C ARG A 101 21.71 3.33 -1.33
N LEU A 102 21.52 2.42 -2.28
CA LEU A 102 21.29 2.79 -3.69
C LEU A 102 19.85 3.26 -3.96
N ILE A 103 18.96 3.10 -2.99
CA ILE A 103 17.59 3.61 -2.98
C ILE A 103 17.49 4.62 -1.85
N HIS A 104 17.14 5.87 -2.17
CA HIS A 104 16.96 6.90 -1.16
C HIS A 104 15.70 6.63 -0.30
N ALA A 105 15.74 7.08 0.94
CA ALA A 105 14.63 6.88 1.88
C ALA A 105 13.30 7.47 1.38
N ARG A 106 13.36 8.53 0.57
CA ARG A 106 12.18 9.23 0.02
C ARG A 106 11.64 8.62 -1.28
N GLU A 107 12.37 7.70 -1.89
CA GLU A 107 11.96 7.02 -3.13
C GLU A 107 10.97 5.89 -2.83
N VAL A 108 9.78 6.27 -2.34
CA VAL A 108 8.74 5.31 -1.90
C VAL A 108 8.31 4.39 -3.04
N LYS A 109 8.26 4.90 -4.28
CA LYS A 109 7.88 4.11 -5.47
C LYS A 109 8.88 2.99 -5.76
N GLU A 110 10.16 3.25 -5.60
CA GLU A 110 11.23 2.26 -5.76
C GLU A 110 11.14 1.19 -4.66
N TRP A 111 10.92 1.60 -3.42
CA TRP A 111 10.71 0.66 -2.31
C TRP A 111 9.47 -0.22 -2.52
N GLN A 112 8.38 0.34 -3.06
CA GLN A 112 7.19 -0.43 -3.40
C GLN A 112 7.45 -1.38 -4.58
N ALA A 113 8.24 -0.97 -5.57
CA ALA A 113 8.63 -1.83 -6.68
C ALA A 113 9.49 -3.02 -6.20
N ILE A 114 10.43 -2.78 -5.27
CA ILE A 114 11.17 -3.86 -4.58
C ILE A 114 10.19 -4.79 -3.85
N GLY A 115 9.16 -4.23 -3.21
CA GLY A 115 8.11 -5.02 -2.55
C GLY A 115 7.34 -5.93 -3.52
N VAL A 116 7.00 -5.42 -4.72
CA VAL A 116 6.37 -6.23 -5.77
C VAL A 116 7.31 -7.34 -6.24
N TYR A 117 8.57 -7.02 -6.52
CA TYR A 117 9.55 -8.01 -6.97
C TYR A 117 9.80 -9.10 -5.92
N PHE A 118 9.95 -8.72 -4.66
CA PHE A 118 10.07 -9.64 -3.54
C PHE A 118 8.80 -10.50 -3.39
N GLY A 119 7.62 -9.90 -3.57
CA GLY A 119 6.36 -10.63 -3.60
C GLY A 119 6.30 -11.68 -4.72
N ASP A 120 6.82 -11.37 -5.91
CA ASP A 120 6.90 -12.34 -7.00
C ASP A 120 7.82 -13.53 -6.67
N ILE A 121 8.91 -13.29 -5.92
CA ILE A 121 9.73 -14.38 -5.36
C ILE A 121 8.89 -15.27 -4.45
N LEU A 122 8.10 -14.67 -3.53
CA LEU A 122 7.22 -15.46 -2.64
C LEU A 122 6.14 -16.24 -3.41
N VAL A 123 5.57 -15.64 -4.48
CA VAL A 123 4.63 -16.32 -5.38
C VAL A 123 5.27 -17.60 -5.93
N ARG A 124 6.48 -17.48 -6.43
CA ARG A 124 7.20 -18.61 -7.07
C ARG A 124 7.63 -19.68 -6.08
N GLU A 125 8.16 -19.28 -4.92
CA GLU A 125 8.72 -20.21 -3.93
C GLU A 125 7.61 -20.92 -3.13
N PHE A 126 6.50 -20.24 -2.84
CA PHE A 126 5.48 -20.75 -1.93
C PHE A 126 4.13 -21.06 -2.56
N GLY A 127 3.95 -20.77 -3.85
CA GLY A 127 2.67 -20.96 -4.55
C GLY A 127 1.58 -20.00 -4.08
N LEU A 128 1.97 -18.79 -3.69
CA LEU A 128 1.04 -17.70 -3.40
C LEU A 128 0.51 -17.08 -4.69
N HIS A 129 -0.57 -16.31 -4.60
CA HIS A 129 -1.06 -15.53 -5.73
C HIS A 129 -1.47 -14.11 -5.29
N TRP A 130 -1.34 -13.16 -6.21
CA TRP A 130 -1.70 -11.79 -5.97
C TRP A 130 -3.21 -11.60 -5.97
N VAL A 131 -3.70 -10.84 -4.98
CA VAL A 131 -5.09 -10.41 -4.83
C VAL A 131 -5.16 -8.94 -4.46
N ILE A 132 -6.34 -8.35 -4.65
CA ILE A 132 -6.71 -7.08 -4.04
C ILE A 132 -7.46 -7.41 -2.75
N TYR A 133 -6.93 -6.89 -1.67
CA TYR A 133 -7.50 -6.95 -0.34
C TYR A 133 -8.10 -5.57 -0.02
N GLU A 134 -9.39 -5.51 0.23
CA GLU A 134 -10.09 -4.27 0.58
C GLU A 134 -10.71 -4.42 1.97
N ASP A 135 -10.46 -3.46 2.82
CA ASP A 135 -11.05 -3.31 4.15
C ASP A 135 -11.45 -1.85 4.38
N LYS A 136 -11.91 -1.51 5.57
CA LYS A 136 -12.26 -0.14 5.96
C LYS A 136 -11.10 0.87 5.89
N LEU A 137 -9.86 0.41 5.84
CA LEU A 137 -8.67 1.25 5.69
C LEU A 137 -8.32 1.51 4.22
N GLY A 138 -8.95 0.78 3.31
CA GLY A 138 -8.75 0.94 1.88
C GLY A 138 -8.36 -0.33 1.14
N SER A 139 -7.81 -0.15 -0.07
CA SER A 139 -7.44 -1.24 -0.97
C SER A 139 -5.94 -1.43 -1.02
N SER A 140 -5.50 -2.68 -0.88
CA SER A 140 -4.09 -3.08 -0.89
C SER A 140 -3.86 -4.30 -1.77
N LYS A 141 -2.67 -4.38 -2.39
CA LYS A 141 -2.23 -5.59 -3.06
C LYS A 141 -1.63 -6.54 -2.04
N ALA A 142 -2.16 -7.75 -1.98
CA ALA A 142 -1.71 -8.78 -1.05
C ALA A 142 -1.38 -10.08 -1.79
N LEU A 143 -0.60 -10.92 -1.16
CA LEU A 143 -0.41 -12.32 -1.55
C LEU A 143 -1.30 -13.19 -0.67
N ARG A 144 -1.98 -14.13 -1.29
CA ARG A 144 -2.88 -15.08 -0.64
C ARG A 144 -2.45 -16.52 -0.95
N TRP A 145 -2.55 -17.39 0.03
CA TRP A 145 -2.36 -18.81 -0.22
C TRP A 145 -3.70 -19.52 -0.43
N ARG A 146 -3.93 -20.02 -1.66
CA ARG A 146 -5.22 -20.62 -2.06
C ARG A 146 -6.39 -19.69 -1.73
N SER A 147 -7.49 -20.24 -1.17
CA SER A 147 -8.68 -19.49 -0.75
C SER A 147 -8.73 -19.29 0.77
N THR A 148 -7.59 -19.30 1.46
CA THR A 148 -7.52 -19.07 2.93
C THR A 148 -7.57 -17.58 3.26
N GLU A 149 -7.83 -17.25 4.52
CA GLU A 149 -7.83 -15.88 5.05
C GLU A 149 -6.44 -15.47 5.58
N ASN A 150 -5.39 -15.96 4.92
CA ASN A 150 -4.01 -15.65 5.28
C ASN A 150 -3.38 -14.81 4.18
N TYR A 151 -2.92 -13.61 4.54
CA TYR A 151 -2.41 -12.61 3.62
C TYR A 151 -1.02 -12.15 3.99
N VAL A 152 -0.20 -11.85 2.98
CA VAL A 152 1.09 -11.17 3.11
C VAL A 152 1.06 -9.90 2.26
N PHE A 153 1.55 -8.78 2.79
CA PHE A 153 1.52 -7.46 2.14
C PHE A 153 2.93 -7.00 1.75
N PRO A 154 3.55 -7.56 0.70
CA PRO A 154 4.94 -7.27 0.40
C PRO A 154 5.17 -5.87 -0.19
N VAL A 155 4.17 -5.27 -0.86
CA VAL A 155 4.32 -3.99 -1.55
C VAL A 155 4.75 -2.87 -0.60
N THR A 156 4.17 -2.80 0.60
CA THR A 156 4.47 -1.76 1.59
C THR A 156 5.51 -2.18 2.61
N LEU A 157 5.96 -3.43 2.59
CA LEU A 157 6.84 -4.02 3.59
C LEU A 157 8.14 -3.23 3.77
N PHE A 158 8.83 -2.95 2.66
CA PHE A 158 10.13 -2.27 2.69
C PHE A 158 9.99 -0.76 2.84
N SER A 159 8.99 -0.14 2.22
CA SER A 159 8.74 1.29 2.38
C SER A 159 8.38 1.66 3.82
N LYS A 160 7.60 0.83 4.51
CA LYS A 160 7.29 1.00 5.94
C LYS A 160 8.53 0.84 6.80
N ARG A 161 9.31 -0.23 6.61
CA ARG A 161 10.57 -0.45 7.35
C ARG A 161 11.55 0.69 7.17
N ASN A 162 11.72 1.14 5.93
CA ASN A 162 12.58 2.28 5.64
C ASN A 162 12.08 3.57 6.31
N HIS A 163 10.75 3.83 6.31
CA HIS A 163 10.14 4.98 6.98
C HIS A 163 10.41 4.97 8.49
N PHE A 164 10.25 3.82 9.13
CA PHE A 164 10.51 3.64 10.58
C PHE A 164 11.99 3.42 10.92
N LYS A 165 12.89 3.52 9.93
CA LYS A 165 14.34 3.30 10.09
C LYS A 165 14.67 1.91 10.66
N GLU A 166 13.82 0.93 10.39
CA GLU A 166 14.08 -0.46 10.75
C GLU A 166 15.14 -1.07 9.85
N LYS A 167 15.92 -2.00 10.42
CA LYS A 167 16.90 -2.75 9.65
C LYS A 167 16.21 -3.65 8.62
N ILE A 168 16.67 -3.59 7.38
CA ILE A 168 16.19 -4.43 6.29
C ILE A 168 17.25 -5.48 5.99
N ILE A 169 16.97 -6.74 6.38
CA ILE A 169 17.78 -7.91 6.04
C ILE A 169 16.88 -8.83 5.22
N MET A 170 17.14 -8.91 3.92
CA MET A 170 16.26 -9.61 2.96
C MET A 170 16.09 -11.08 3.31
N GLU A 171 17.16 -11.75 3.71
CA GLU A 171 17.14 -13.16 4.10
C GLU A 171 16.30 -13.40 5.35
N ASP A 172 16.45 -12.57 6.39
CA ASP A 172 15.67 -12.70 7.63
C ASP A 172 14.18 -12.49 7.39
N ILE A 173 13.85 -11.50 6.55
CA ILE A 173 12.47 -11.21 6.16
C ILE A 173 11.89 -12.39 5.37
N TYR A 174 12.66 -12.93 4.43
CA TYR A 174 12.25 -14.09 3.65
C TYR A 174 11.98 -15.30 4.55
N ARG A 175 12.92 -15.66 5.44
CA ARG A 175 12.76 -16.79 6.37
C ARG A 175 11.59 -16.63 7.32
N LYS A 176 11.36 -15.40 7.81
CA LYS A 176 10.18 -15.12 8.64
C LYS A 176 8.88 -15.42 7.88
N LEU A 177 8.77 -14.93 6.64
CA LEU A 177 7.60 -15.15 5.80
C LEU A 177 7.46 -16.62 5.37
N GLU A 178 8.55 -17.32 5.09
CA GLU A 178 8.57 -18.76 4.87
C GLU A 178 7.94 -19.50 6.05
N GLY A 179 8.35 -19.20 7.27
CA GLY A 179 7.78 -19.78 8.49
C GLY A 179 6.29 -19.44 8.68
N GLU A 180 5.86 -18.23 8.29
CA GLU A 180 4.45 -17.84 8.32
C GLU A 180 3.63 -18.63 7.29
N VAL A 181 4.10 -18.74 6.06
CA VAL A 181 3.42 -19.49 4.99
C VAL A 181 3.33 -20.97 5.35
N GLU A 182 4.37 -21.55 5.92
CA GLU A 182 4.32 -22.95 6.37
C GLU A 182 3.32 -23.16 7.53
N ARG A 183 3.14 -22.15 8.40
CA ARG A 183 2.07 -22.18 9.41
C ARG A 183 0.69 -22.13 8.76
N PHE A 184 0.49 -21.30 7.74
CA PHE A 184 -0.77 -21.22 6.98
C PHE A 184 -1.11 -22.57 6.34
N LYS A 185 -0.13 -23.20 5.71
CA LYS A 185 -0.29 -24.52 5.08
C LYS A 185 -0.69 -25.59 6.09
N ARG A 186 0.02 -25.64 7.22
CA ARG A 186 -0.30 -26.60 8.29
C ARG A 186 -1.68 -26.37 8.88
N ALA A 187 -2.04 -25.13 9.20
CA ALA A 187 -3.36 -24.80 9.73
C ALA A 187 -4.48 -25.22 8.78
N ALA A 188 -4.31 -24.97 7.47
CA ALA A 188 -5.30 -25.34 6.47
C ALA A 188 -5.42 -26.88 6.28
N MET A 189 -4.34 -27.64 6.49
CA MET A 189 -4.38 -29.11 6.47
C MET A 189 -5.11 -29.70 7.68
N LEU A 190 -5.05 -29.01 8.81
CA LEU A 190 -5.69 -29.46 10.07
C LEU A 190 -7.15 -28.99 10.18
N SER A 191 -7.56 -28.01 9.41
CA SER A 191 -8.96 -27.55 9.40
C SER A 191 -9.81 -28.55 8.60
N PRO A 192 -10.87 -29.13 9.20
CA PRO A 192 -11.76 -30.02 8.47
C PRO A 192 -12.39 -29.24 7.32
N VAL A 193 -12.38 -29.84 6.11
CA VAL A 193 -13.02 -29.28 4.92
C VAL A 193 -14.49 -29.01 5.27
N ARG A 194 -14.84 -27.75 5.51
CA ARG A 194 -16.25 -27.34 5.50
C ARG A 194 -16.73 -27.40 4.06
N ASN A 195 -17.25 -28.56 3.66
CA ASN A 195 -18.07 -28.66 2.46
C ASN A 195 -19.28 -27.75 2.64
N LYS A 196 -19.33 -26.63 1.89
CA LYS A 196 -20.56 -25.85 1.64
C LYS A 196 -21.11 -26.24 0.30
#